data_df05e82e884adf0424cc1bcc3a01cc8d
#
_entry.id   df05e82e884adf0424cc1bcc3a01cc8d
#
_cell.length_a   1.000
_cell.length_b   1.000
_cell.length_c   1.000
_cell.angle_alpha   90.00
_cell.angle_beta   90.00
_cell.angle_gamma   90.00
#
_symmetry.space_group_name_H-M   'P 1'
#
loop_
_entity.id
_entity.type
_entity.pdbx_description
1 polymer ?
#
loop_
_entity_poly.entity_id
_entity_poly.type
_entity_poly.pdbx_seq_one_letter_code
_entity_poly.pdbx_strand_id
1 'polypeptide(L)'
;DLIALHTAKSNVCDERVKFYWCDALKWEAPVLLDFIIMNPPFHFLGQPMPSLGVDFIKVASRNLKKSGTLWMVANRHLPYEEAIQAHFSSFSELPGSKRFKVIRAENPRKNSFRNL
;
A
#
# COMPACT_ATOMS: atom_id res chain seq x y z
N ASP A 1 10.87 -2.77 -11.28
CA ASP A 1 11.44 -3.02 -12.61
C ASP A 1 11.83 -1.70 -13.25
N LEU A 2 13.12 -1.55 -13.57
CA LEU A 2 13.66 -0.33 -14.13
C LEU A 2 13.09 -0.02 -15.52
N ILE A 3 12.83 -1.06 -16.32
CA ILE A 3 12.24 -0.89 -17.65
C ILE A 3 10.81 -0.34 -17.52
N ALA A 4 10.03 -0.87 -16.59
CA ALA A 4 8.69 -0.37 -16.34
C ALA A 4 8.71 1.09 -15.85
N LEU A 5 9.69 1.46 -15.03
CA LEU A 5 9.87 2.83 -14.56
C LEU A 5 10.17 3.77 -15.73
N HIS A 6 11.08 3.39 -16.61
CA HIS A 6 11.40 4.19 -17.79
C HIS A 6 10.19 4.33 -18.72
N THR A 7 9.43 3.25 -18.93
CA THR A 7 8.23 3.29 -19.73
C THR A 7 7.19 4.24 -19.13
N ALA A 8 6.99 4.19 -17.83
CA ALA A 8 6.07 5.08 -17.14
C ALA A 8 6.48 6.54 -17.30
N LYS A 9 7.77 6.83 -17.14
CA LYS A 9 8.30 8.18 -17.34
C LYS A 9 8.08 8.69 -18.75
N SER A 10 8.17 7.80 -19.74
CA SER A 10 7.94 8.16 -21.14
C SER A 10 6.48 8.45 -21.44
N ASN A 11 5.57 7.78 -20.75
CA ASN A 11 4.13 7.86 -20.99
C ASN A 11 3.43 8.97 -20.22
N VAL A 12 3.99 9.37 -19.08
CA VAL A 12 3.38 10.38 -18.22
C VAL A 12 4.33 11.56 -18.12
N CYS A 13 3.94 12.69 -18.70
CA CYS A 13 4.76 13.91 -18.76
C CYS A 13 4.23 15.03 -17.87
N ASP A 14 3.42 14.71 -16.87
CA ASP A 14 2.87 15.69 -15.94
C ASP A 14 3.88 15.95 -14.82
N GLU A 15 4.22 17.22 -14.60
CA GLU A 15 5.20 17.60 -13.59
C GLU A 15 4.78 17.30 -12.16
N ARG A 16 3.49 17.06 -11.92
CA ARG A 16 3.00 16.65 -10.59
C ARG A 16 3.36 15.20 -10.28
N VAL A 17 3.71 14.40 -11.28
CA VAL A 17 4.04 12.99 -11.14
C VAL A 17 5.54 12.84 -10.96
N LYS A 18 5.94 12.14 -9.90
CA LYS A 18 7.34 11.82 -9.63
C LYS A 18 7.50 10.31 -9.57
N PHE A 19 8.62 9.83 -10.07
CA PHE A 19 8.92 8.40 -10.14
C PHE A 19 10.13 8.10 -9.26
N TYR A 20 10.05 6.98 -8.54
CA TYR A 20 11.13 6.55 -7.67
C TYR A 20 11.53 5.12 -8.00
N TRP A 21 12.84 4.89 -8.08
CA TRP A 21 13.42 3.56 -8.19
C TRP A 21 13.94 3.17 -6.81
N CYS A 22 13.22 2.30 -6.10
CA CYS A 22 13.57 1.96 -4.73
C CYS A 22 12.93 0.63 -4.31
N ASP A 23 13.39 0.12 -3.17
CA ASP A 23 12.70 -0.99 -2.50
C ASP A 23 11.48 -0.41 -1.78
N ALA A 24 10.30 -0.76 -2.25
CA ALA A 24 9.06 -0.22 -1.71
C ALA A 24 8.88 -0.51 -0.21
N LEU A 25 9.41 -1.62 0.28
CA LEU A 25 9.29 -1.97 1.70
C LEU A 25 10.18 -1.11 2.60
N LYS A 26 11.17 -0.45 2.02
CA LYS A 26 12.10 0.42 2.73
C LYS A 26 11.87 1.90 2.43
N TRP A 27 10.94 2.18 1.53
CA TRP A 27 10.72 3.57 1.10
C TRP A 27 10.07 4.39 2.20
N GLU A 28 10.59 5.60 2.36
CA GLU A 28 10.01 6.61 3.22
C GLU A 28 9.65 7.82 2.37
N ALA A 29 8.37 8.22 2.43
CA ALA A 29 7.92 9.39 1.69
C ALA A 29 8.62 10.64 2.20
N PRO A 30 9.04 11.57 1.31
CA PRO A 30 9.65 12.83 1.74
C PRO A 30 8.73 13.63 2.68
N VAL A 31 7.42 13.54 2.47
CA VAL A 31 6.40 14.06 3.38
C VAL A 31 5.33 12.99 3.51
N LEU A 32 4.62 12.96 4.62
CA LEU A 32 3.53 12.02 4.80
C LEU A 32 2.44 12.26 3.76
N LEU A 33 1.84 11.18 3.30
CA LEU A 33 0.91 11.19 2.18
C LEU A 33 -0.54 11.27 2.65
N ASP A 34 -1.39 11.86 1.81
CA ASP A 34 -2.84 11.90 2.04
C ASP A 34 -3.50 10.59 1.64
N PHE A 35 -3.04 9.99 0.55
CA PHE A 35 -3.63 8.78 -0.02
C PHE A 35 -2.54 7.85 -0.51
N ILE A 36 -2.77 6.55 -0.37
CA ILE A 36 -1.97 5.52 -1.01
C ILE A 36 -2.93 4.57 -1.70
N ILE A 37 -2.61 4.23 -2.94
CA ILE A 37 -3.33 3.22 -3.72
C ILE A 37 -2.35 2.12 -4.02
N MET A 38 -2.70 0.88 -3.70
CA MET A 38 -1.80 -0.24 -3.97
C MET A 38 -2.53 -1.52 -4.33
N ASN A 39 -1.85 -2.32 -5.11
CA ASN A 39 -2.18 -3.72 -5.37
C ASN A 39 -0.92 -4.51 -5.00
N PRO A 40 -0.76 -4.89 -3.74
CA PRO A 40 0.49 -5.47 -3.29
C PRO A 40 0.72 -6.85 -3.90
N PRO A 41 1.98 -7.19 -4.22
CA PRO A 41 2.29 -8.52 -4.69
C PRO A 41 2.10 -9.54 -3.57
N PHE A 42 1.74 -10.77 -3.94
CA PHE A 42 1.61 -11.87 -2.97
C PHE A 42 2.44 -13.10 -3.38
N HIS A 43 3.29 -12.94 -4.41
CA HIS A 43 4.24 -13.98 -4.83
C HIS A 43 5.67 -13.47 -4.70
N PHE A 44 6.55 -14.35 -4.29
CA PHE A 44 7.99 -14.10 -4.31
C PHE A 44 8.66 -15.32 -4.91
N LEU A 45 9.42 -15.13 -5.99
CA LEU A 45 10.09 -16.19 -6.72
C LEU A 45 9.11 -17.31 -7.12
N GLY A 46 7.92 -16.92 -7.58
CA GLY A 46 6.90 -17.83 -8.04
C GLY A 46 6.10 -18.55 -6.96
N GLN A 47 6.41 -18.28 -5.69
CA GLN A 47 5.70 -18.90 -4.56
C GLN A 47 4.74 -17.91 -3.92
N PRO A 48 3.52 -18.36 -3.52
CA PRO A 48 2.61 -17.51 -2.76
C PRO A 48 3.25 -17.07 -1.45
N MET A 49 3.19 -15.76 -1.16
CA MET A 49 3.75 -15.18 0.05
C MET A 49 2.84 -14.06 0.55
N PRO A 50 1.72 -14.41 1.22
CA PRO A 50 0.79 -13.38 1.74
C PRO A 50 1.44 -12.39 2.70
N SER A 51 2.47 -12.81 3.44
CA SER A 51 3.21 -11.93 4.34
C SER A 51 3.81 -10.72 3.64
N LEU A 52 4.09 -10.83 2.35
CA LEU A 52 4.60 -9.70 1.57
C LEU A 52 3.58 -8.58 1.49
N GLY A 53 2.30 -8.91 1.25
CA GLY A 53 1.22 -7.93 1.27
C GLY A 53 1.03 -7.30 2.64
N VAL A 54 1.21 -8.09 3.71
CA VAL A 54 1.16 -7.57 5.08
C VAL A 54 2.25 -6.52 5.29
N ASP A 55 3.46 -6.77 4.80
CA ASP A 55 4.55 -5.82 4.90
C ASP A 55 4.24 -4.53 4.13
N PHE A 56 3.62 -4.62 2.96
CA PHE A 56 3.18 -3.44 2.21
C PHE A 56 2.13 -2.64 2.96
N ILE A 57 1.20 -3.29 3.63
CA ILE A 57 0.19 -2.62 4.46
C ILE A 57 0.87 -1.82 5.58
N LYS A 58 1.85 -2.42 6.23
CA LYS A 58 2.62 -1.78 7.28
C LYS A 58 3.35 -0.53 6.76
N VAL A 59 4.00 -0.65 5.61
CA VAL A 59 4.71 0.48 5.00
C VAL A 59 3.72 1.60 4.64
N ALA A 60 2.56 1.25 4.09
CA ALA A 60 1.53 2.23 3.78
C ALA A 60 1.11 3.00 5.03
N SER A 61 0.86 2.31 6.13
CA SER A 61 0.44 2.96 7.36
C SER A 61 1.48 3.95 7.88
N ARG A 62 2.76 3.65 7.70
CA ARG A 62 3.85 4.53 8.14
C ARG A 62 3.99 5.79 7.30
N ASN A 63 3.66 5.69 6.00
CA ASN A 63 3.83 6.79 5.07
C ASN A 63 2.60 7.67 4.92
N LEU A 64 1.51 7.33 5.56
CA LEU A 64 0.28 8.12 5.55
C LEU A 64 0.22 9.08 6.73
N LYS A 65 -0.43 10.23 6.50
CA LYS A 65 -0.84 11.12 7.60
C LYS A 65 -1.86 10.40 8.48
N LYS A 66 -2.05 10.89 9.70
CA LYS A 66 -3.08 10.35 10.61
C LYS A 66 -4.47 10.33 9.99
N SER A 67 -4.77 11.30 9.16
CA SER A 67 -6.04 11.39 8.43
C SER A 67 -5.99 10.74 7.06
N GLY A 68 -4.90 10.05 6.74
CA GLY A 68 -4.68 9.47 5.43
C GLY A 68 -5.51 8.22 5.18
N THR A 69 -5.64 7.88 3.91
CA THR A 69 -6.45 6.74 3.46
C THR A 69 -5.65 5.83 2.57
N LEU A 70 -5.74 4.53 2.83
CA LEU A 70 -5.20 3.49 1.97
C LEU A 70 -6.35 2.88 1.16
N TRP A 71 -6.13 2.77 -0.15
CA TRP A 71 -7.00 2.03 -1.05
C TRP A 71 -6.23 0.83 -1.56
N MET A 72 -6.71 -0.37 -1.28
CA MET A 72 -6.01 -1.59 -1.62
C MET A 72 -6.90 -2.54 -2.41
N VAL A 73 -6.35 -3.07 -3.49
CA VAL A 73 -6.98 -4.13 -4.28
C VAL A 73 -6.22 -5.42 -3.99
N ALA A 74 -6.92 -6.50 -3.75
CA ALA A 74 -6.30 -7.79 -3.50
C ALA A 74 -7.20 -8.92 -3.94
N ASN A 75 -6.62 -10.09 -4.16
CA ASN A 75 -7.41 -11.30 -4.40
C ASN A 75 -8.31 -11.54 -3.20
N ARG A 76 -9.58 -11.88 -3.48
CA ARG A 76 -10.60 -11.97 -2.44
C ARG A 76 -10.28 -12.99 -1.34
N HIS A 77 -9.56 -14.03 -1.68
CA HIS A 77 -9.21 -15.09 -0.71
C HIS A 77 -8.03 -14.77 0.19
N LEU A 78 -7.29 -13.67 -0.08
CA LEU A 78 -6.14 -13.33 0.73
C LEU A 78 -6.55 -12.69 2.05
N PRO A 79 -5.99 -13.15 3.18
CA PRO A 79 -6.45 -12.73 4.51
C PRO A 79 -5.76 -11.46 5.00
N TYR A 80 -6.04 -10.33 4.37
CA TYR A 80 -5.40 -9.07 4.72
C TYR A 80 -6.14 -8.24 5.77
N GLU A 81 -7.38 -8.62 6.11
CA GLU A 81 -8.22 -7.85 7.02
C GLU A 81 -7.58 -7.70 8.40
N GLU A 82 -6.97 -8.75 8.90
CA GLU A 82 -6.30 -8.73 10.20
C GLU A 82 -5.12 -7.75 10.23
N ALA A 83 -4.31 -7.75 9.17
CA ALA A 83 -3.18 -6.82 9.07
C ALA A 83 -3.66 -5.37 8.95
N ILE A 84 -4.73 -5.15 8.20
CA ILE A 84 -5.32 -3.82 8.07
C ILE A 84 -5.84 -3.35 9.41
N GLN A 85 -6.54 -4.21 10.14
CA GLN A 85 -7.07 -3.88 11.45
C GLN A 85 -5.95 -3.57 12.46
N ALA A 86 -4.80 -4.24 12.31
CA ALA A 86 -3.65 -3.98 13.18
C ALA A 86 -3.02 -2.61 12.93
N HIS A 87 -3.12 -2.08 11.72
CA HIS A 87 -2.44 -0.85 11.32
C HIS A 87 -3.36 0.34 11.03
N PHE A 88 -4.66 0.12 10.98
CA PHE A 88 -5.66 1.17 10.72
C PHE A 88 -6.80 1.06 11.72
N SER A 89 -7.34 2.20 12.13
CA SER A 89 -8.42 2.19 13.13
C SER A 89 -9.78 1.83 12.52
N SER A 90 -9.95 2.01 11.22
CA SER A 90 -11.19 1.63 10.54
C SER A 90 -10.91 1.20 9.12
N PHE A 91 -11.73 0.29 8.62
CA PHE A 91 -11.69 -0.09 7.22
C PHE A 91 -13.05 -0.59 6.77
N SER A 92 -13.27 -0.54 5.47
CA SER A 92 -14.47 -1.07 4.85
C SER A 92 -14.12 -1.73 3.53
N GLU A 93 -14.88 -2.75 3.17
CA GLU A 93 -14.77 -3.37 1.87
C GLU A 93 -15.76 -2.69 0.95
N LEU A 94 -15.27 -2.27 -0.22
CA LEU A 94 -16.08 -1.64 -1.25
C LEU A 94 -16.53 -2.68 -2.28
N PRO A 95 -17.55 -2.35 -3.09
CA PRO A 95 -17.94 -3.27 -4.17
C PRO A 95 -16.76 -3.60 -5.05
N GLY A 96 -16.53 -4.86 -5.24
CA GLY A 96 -15.45 -5.38 -6.08
C GLY A 96 -16.00 -6.41 -7.05
N SER A 97 -15.24 -7.46 -7.30
CA SER A 97 -15.63 -8.56 -8.16
C SER A 97 -15.58 -9.87 -7.40
N LYS A 98 -15.88 -10.98 -8.10
CA LYS A 98 -15.74 -12.32 -7.51
C LYS A 98 -14.29 -12.66 -7.20
N ARG A 99 -13.34 -12.10 -7.96
CA ARG A 99 -11.90 -12.38 -7.83
C ARG A 99 -11.21 -11.43 -6.87
N PHE A 100 -11.61 -10.17 -6.87
CA PHE A 100 -10.90 -9.11 -6.17
C PHE A 100 -11.80 -8.42 -5.19
N LYS A 101 -11.20 -8.04 -4.07
CA LYS A 101 -11.82 -7.15 -3.10
C LYS A 101 -11.10 -5.81 -3.13
N VAL A 102 -11.84 -4.75 -2.84
CA VAL A 102 -11.30 -3.40 -2.69
C VAL A 102 -11.51 -3.00 -1.24
N ILE A 103 -10.43 -2.64 -0.58
CA ILE A 103 -10.47 -2.24 0.81
C ILE A 103 -10.05 -0.78 0.91
N ARG A 104 -10.86 -0.01 1.64
CA ARG A 104 -10.54 1.35 2.02
C ARG A 104 -10.23 1.36 3.51
N ALA A 105 -9.00 1.69 3.87
CA ALA A 105 -8.57 1.74 5.26
C ALA A 105 -8.22 3.17 5.65
N GLU A 106 -8.68 3.60 6.81
CA GLU A 106 -8.56 4.99 7.25
C GLU A 106 -7.93 5.07 8.62
N ASN A 107 -7.37 6.24 8.90
CA ASN A 107 -6.79 6.58 10.19
C ASN A 107 -5.74 5.56 10.62
N PRO A 108 -4.57 5.57 9.97
CA PRO A 108 -3.48 4.66 10.35
C PRO A 108 -3.13 4.82 11.82
N ARG A 109 -2.91 3.69 12.47
CA ARG A 109 -2.51 3.68 13.88
C ARG A 109 -1.04 4.06 13.96
N LYS A 110 -0.75 5.18 14.60
CA LYS A 110 0.62 5.62 14.80
C LYS A 110 1.08 5.11 16.16
N ASN A 111 2.18 4.37 16.16
CA ASN A 111 2.72 3.81 17.38
C ASN A 111 3.38 4.91 18.21
N SER A 112 2.79 5.24 19.35
CA SER A 112 3.32 6.29 20.22
C SER A 112 4.69 5.95 20.81
N PHE A 113 5.03 4.67 20.90
CA PHE A 113 6.34 4.27 21.42
C PHE A 113 7.50 4.70 20.54
N ARG A 114 7.25 5.01 19.29
CA ARG A 114 8.29 5.50 18.39
C ARG A 114 8.77 6.90 18.76
N ASN A 115 8.00 7.59 19.57
CA ASN A 115 8.32 8.93 19.99
C ASN A 115 9.13 8.98 21.27
N LEU A 116 9.45 7.81 21.78
CA LEU A 116 10.26 7.69 22.98
C LEU A 116 11.75 7.70 22.68
#